data_8e70c87ab7932ec06c3a6e06514b022c
#
_entry.id   8e70c87ab7932ec06c3a6e06514b022c
#
_cell.length_a   1.000
_cell.length_b   1.000
_cell.length_c   1.000
_cell.angle_alpha   90.00
_cell.angle_beta   90.00
_cell.angle_gamma   90.00
#
_symmetry.space_group_name_H-M   'P 1'
#
loop_
_entity.id
_entity.type
_entity.pdbx_description
1 polymer ?
#
loop_
_entity_poly.entity_id
_entity_poly.type
_entity_poly.pdbx_seq_one_letter_code
_entity_poly.pdbx_strand_id
1 'polypeptide(L)'
;MVSTLSIGFMIFSALLVFLLPLGLAVYMYKKEQISLKAILTGVAVFVLSQLLIRIPILNILGMQPWFKGLWTNIFFSAVVVGGFSAGLVEEIGRYLGFRFFLNNELSWKNGIAYGIGHGGIEAILLVGTSYINNIVTSFMINNGTFDRVIAPQLDGEIAALIKTQLVETSPFLFLAGGLERFFAIIIQIALSLIVLYAVVKRKFLFVIYAILLHTLVNGPPVILLQQGFNVWVAELYVFILAAVALLFILRSRKLFVLEYQLNNN
;
A
#
# COMPACT_ATOMS: atom_id res chain seq x y z
N MET A 1 13.95 -13.96 -23.73
CA MET A 1 14.04 -12.49 -23.65
C MET A 1 12.76 -11.96 -23.05
N VAL A 2 12.83 -10.91 -22.22
CA VAL A 2 11.66 -10.20 -21.71
C VAL A 2 11.03 -9.39 -22.83
N SER A 3 9.70 -9.49 -22.99
CA SER A 3 9.00 -8.83 -24.11
C SER A 3 9.03 -7.29 -23.98
N THR A 4 9.04 -6.60 -25.11
CA THR A 4 8.97 -5.12 -25.13
C THR A 4 7.69 -4.62 -24.47
N LEU A 5 6.58 -5.36 -24.59
CA LEU A 5 5.31 -5.02 -23.96
C LEU A 5 5.38 -5.13 -22.44
N SER A 6 6.05 -6.20 -21.91
CA SER A 6 6.28 -6.33 -20.46
C SER A 6 7.09 -5.16 -19.90
N ILE A 7 8.20 -4.80 -20.59
CA ILE A 7 9.02 -3.66 -20.21
C ILE A 7 8.21 -2.35 -20.27
N GLY A 8 7.40 -2.17 -21.33
CA GLY A 8 6.53 -1.00 -21.46
C GLY A 8 5.53 -0.87 -20.31
N PHE A 9 4.87 -1.96 -19.92
CA PHE A 9 3.94 -1.94 -18.78
C PHE A 9 4.65 -1.78 -17.43
N MET A 10 5.85 -2.34 -17.25
CA MET A 10 6.66 -2.08 -16.05
C MET A 10 7.03 -0.59 -15.94
N ILE A 11 7.44 0.05 -17.04
CA ILE A 11 7.76 1.49 -17.07
C ILE A 11 6.50 2.31 -16.78
N PHE A 12 5.37 2.02 -17.42
CA PHE A 12 4.12 2.70 -17.16
C PHE A 12 3.70 2.60 -15.69
N SER A 13 3.75 1.39 -15.12
CA SER A 13 3.40 1.14 -13.72
C SER A 13 4.36 1.83 -12.75
N ALA A 14 5.67 1.83 -13.04
CA ALA A 14 6.64 2.59 -12.27
C ALA A 14 6.33 4.09 -12.30
N LEU A 15 6.10 4.66 -13.47
CA LEU A 15 5.72 6.07 -13.61
C LEU A 15 4.44 6.39 -12.83
N LEU A 16 3.41 5.54 -12.92
CA LEU A 16 2.16 5.71 -12.18
C LEU A 16 2.42 5.72 -10.66
N VAL A 17 3.18 4.75 -10.16
CA VAL A 17 3.45 4.58 -8.72
C VAL A 17 4.26 5.75 -8.15
N PHE A 18 5.20 6.32 -8.89
CA PHE A 18 6.00 7.47 -8.44
C PHE A 18 5.29 8.80 -8.67
N LEU A 19 4.76 9.03 -9.89
CA LEU A 19 4.26 10.35 -10.27
C LEU A 19 2.87 10.65 -9.69
N LEU A 20 2.02 9.64 -9.50
CA LEU A 20 0.68 9.87 -8.98
C LEU A 20 0.67 10.45 -7.56
N PRO A 21 1.31 9.84 -6.54
CA PRO A 21 1.29 10.40 -5.19
C PRO A 21 2.01 11.74 -5.11
N LEU A 22 3.11 11.93 -5.86
CA LEU A 22 3.82 13.20 -5.93
C LEU A 22 2.95 14.28 -6.59
N GLY A 23 2.31 13.95 -7.71
CA GLY A 23 1.41 14.87 -8.41
C GLY A 23 0.20 15.26 -7.56
N LEU A 24 -0.42 14.31 -6.87
CA LEU A 24 -1.50 14.57 -5.92
C LEU A 24 -1.04 15.46 -4.76
N ALA A 25 0.12 15.18 -4.18
CA ALA A 25 0.69 15.98 -3.09
C ALA A 25 0.94 17.43 -3.53
N VAL A 26 1.57 17.62 -4.70
CA VAL A 26 1.84 18.97 -5.25
C VAL A 26 0.55 19.69 -5.61
N TYR A 27 -0.40 19.01 -6.25
CA TYR A 27 -1.70 19.58 -6.61
C TYR A 27 -2.46 20.04 -5.37
N MET A 28 -2.59 19.19 -4.37
CA MET A 28 -3.30 19.49 -3.13
C MET A 28 -2.59 20.59 -2.31
N TYR A 29 -1.25 20.57 -2.29
CA TYR A 29 -0.47 21.60 -1.63
C TYR A 29 -0.73 22.98 -2.25
N LYS A 30 -0.67 23.10 -3.58
CA LYS A 30 -0.87 24.37 -4.29
C LYS A 30 -2.31 24.86 -4.26
N LYS A 31 -3.29 23.98 -4.43
CA LYS A 31 -4.70 24.34 -4.60
C LYS A 31 -5.48 24.36 -3.29
N GLU A 32 -5.25 23.40 -2.42
CA GLU A 32 -6.01 23.21 -1.19
C GLU A 32 -5.25 23.65 0.06
N GLN A 33 -3.99 24.08 -0.09
CA GLN A 33 -3.12 24.53 1.02
C GLN A 33 -3.04 23.51 2.15
N ILE A 34 -2.84 22.23 1.79
CA ILE A 34 -2.67 21.15 2.77
C ILE A 34 -1.34 21.30 3.51
N SER A 35 -1.28 20.73 4.72
CA SER A 35 -0.07 20.73 5.52
C SER A 35 0.96 19.74 4.97
N LEU A 36 2.17 20.21 4.67
CA LEU A 36 3.31 19.36 4.35
C LEU A 36 3.65 18.43 5.53
N LYS A 37 3.48 18.91 6.77
CA LYS A 37 3.64 18.13 7.98
C LYS A 37 2.71 16.93 7.99
N ALA A 38 1.46 17.06 7.51
CA ALA A 38 0.52 15.95 7.43
C ALA A 38 0.98 14.87 6.43
N ILE A 39 1.50 15.27 5.25
CA ILE A 39 2.09 14.34 4.28
C ILE A 39 3.27 13.59 4.92
N LEU A 40 4.22 14.33 5.49
CA LEU A 40 5.44 13.77 6.08
C LEU A 40 5.13 12.87 7.29
N THR A 41 4.11 13.21 8.09
CA THR A 41 3.65 12.33 9.17
C THR A 41 3.08 11.03 8.62
N GLY A 42 2.31 11.07 7.54
CA GLY A 42 1.82 9.86 6.85
C GLY A 42 2.97 8.97 6.36
N VAL A 43 3.97 9.56 5.69
CA VAL A 43 5.19 8.87 5.25
C VAL A 43 5.92 8.23 6.44
N ALA A 44 6.19 9.01 7.49
CA ALA A 44 6.93 8.55 8.66
C ALA A 44 6.21 7.40 9.38
N VAL A 45 4.88 7.50 9.55
CA VAL A 45 4.10 6.46 10.20
C VAL A 45 4.12 5.16 9.40
N PHE A 46 3.99 5.19 8.07
CA PHE A 46 4.12 3.97 7.26
C PHE A 46 5.50 3.33 7.47
N VAL A 47 6.59 4.10 7.32
CA VAL A 47 7.96 3.61 7.48
C VAL A 47 8.16 2.99 8.87
N LEU A 48 7.74 3.68 9.94
CA LEU A 48 7.85 3.18 11.30
C LEU A 48 7.01 1.91 11.51
N SER A 49 5.76 1.93 11.09
CA SER A 49 4.82 0.83 11.28
C SER A 49 5.24 -0.43 10.54
N GLN A 50 5.57 -0.31 9.25
CA GLN A 50 5.87 -1.47 8.41
C GLN A 50 7.34 -1.86 8.47
N LEU A 51 8.27 -0.92 8.16
CA LEU A 51 9.67 -1.30 7.96
C LEU A 51 10.42 -1.50 9.28
N LEU A 52 10.08 -0.72 10.33
CA LEU A 52 10.80 -0.77 11.61
C LEU A 52 10.11 -1.61 12.68
N ILE A 53 8.79 -1.84 12.58
CA ILE A 53 8.05 -2.61 13.56
C ILE A 53 7.57 -3.94 12.96
N ARG A 54 6.63 -3.90 12.01
CA ARG A 54 5.94 -5.12 11.56
C ARG A 54 6.86 -6.10 10.83
N ILE A 55 7.61 -5.67 9.84
CA ILE A 55 8.47 -6.56 9.06
C ILE A 55 9.55 -7.22 9.92
N PRO A 56 10.29 -6.51 10.80
CA PRO A 56 11.23 -7.16 11.73
C PRO A 56 10.57 -8.17 12.67
N ILE A 57 9.39 -7.87 13.21
CA ILE A 57 8.65 -8.82 14.06
C ILE A 57 8.28 -10.07 13.25
N LEU A 58 7.75 -9.92 12.04
CA LEU A 58 7.40 -11.05 11.18
C LEU A 58 8.62 -11.88 10.79
N ASN A 59 9.77 -11.26 10.57
CA ASN A 59 11.02 -11.96 10.29
C ASN A 59 11.46 -12.82 11.50
N ILE A 60 11.38 -12.28 12.72
CA ILE A 60 11.70 -13.02 13.95
C ILE A 60 10.72 -14.18 14.16
N LEU A 61 9.42 -13.92 13.98
CA LEU A 61 8.38 -14.96 14.07
C LEU A 61 8.56 -16.04 13.01
N GLY A 62 8.94 -15.66 11.79
CA GLY A 62 9.20 -16.56 10.67
C GLY A 62 10.35 -17.55 10.92
N MET A 63 11.24 -17.27 11.88
CA MET A 63 12.29 -18.22 12.31
C MET A 63 11.74 -19.31 13.23
N GLN A 64 10.55 -19.13 13.84
CA GLN A 64 10.00 -20.05 14.80
C GLN A 64 9.27 -21.23 14.12
N PRO A 65 9.55 -22.50 14.52
CA PRO A 65 8.91 -23.68 13.92
C PRO A 65 7.37 -23.64 14.00
N TRP A 66 6.81 -23.21 15.13
CA TRP A 66 5.37 -23.13 15.33
C TRP A 66 4.71 -22.12 14.38
N PHE A 67 5.38 -20.99 14.11
CA PHE A 67 4.87 -19.96 13.22
C PHE A 67 4.92 -20.43 11.76
N LYS A 68 5.98 -21.15 11.36
CA LYS A 68 6.08 -21.76 10.03
C LYS A 68 4.93 -22.77 9.79
N GLY A 69 4.57 -23.55 10.82
CA GLY A 69 3.43 -24.46 10.74
C GLY A 69 2.10 -23.74 10.53
N LEU A 70 1.88 -22.61 11.19
CA LEU A 70 0.67 -21.78 11.01
C LEU A 70 0.65 -21.08 9.65
N TRP A 71 1.81 -20.74 9.10
CA TRP A 71 1.93 -20.07 7.79
C TRP A 71 1.38 -20.88 6.64
N THR A 72 1.38 -22.21 6.74
CA THR A 72 0.78 -23.11 5.73
C THR A 72 -0.74 -22.99 5.65
N ASN A 73 -1.39 -22.47 6.68
CA ASN A 73 -2.81 -22.19 6.67
C ASN A 73 -3.09 -20.90 5.90
N ILE A 74 -3.86 -20.99 4.81
CA ILE A 74 -4.20 -19.88 3.92
C ILE A 74 -4.86 -18.73 4.67
N PHE A 75 -5.82 -19.03 5.55
CA PHE A 75 -6.51 -18.01 6.33
C PHE A 75 -5.54 -17.30 7.28
N PHE A 76 -4.68 -18.03 7.96
CA PHE A 76 -3.70 -17.43 8.85
C PHE A 76 -2.72 -16.54 8.10
N SER A 77 -2.12 -17.02 7.01
CA SER A 77 -1.15 -16.25 6.24
C SER A 77 -1.77 -15.02 5.56
N ALA A 78 -2.95 -15.16 4.95
CA ALA A 78 -3.58 -14.08 4.23
C ALA A 78 -4.31 -13.08 5.14
N VAL A 79 -5.17 -13.57 6.06
CA VAL A 79 -6.03 -12.69 6.87
C VAL A 79 -5.32 -12.22 8.13
N VAL A 80 -4.70 -13.14 8.90
CA VAL A 80 -4.08 -12.74 10.19
C VAL A 80 -2.77 -12.03 9.92
N VAL A 81 -1.88 -12.60 9.11
CA VAL A 81 -0.57 -12.00 8.86
C VAL A 81 -0.65 -10.91 7.79
N GLY A 82 -1.22 -11.19 6.62
CA GLY A 82 -1.29 -10.23 5.51
C GLY A 82 -2.20 -9.05 5.80
N GLY A 83 -3.40 -9.31 6.31
CA GLY A 83 -4.43 -8.29 6.56
C GLY A 83 -4.40 -7.69 7.96
N PHE A 84 -4.73 -8.50 8.98
CA PHE A 84 -4.96 -8.00 10.33
C PHE A 84 -3.70 -7.40 10.98
N SER A 85 -2.55 -8.06 10.86
CA SER A 85 -1.31 -7.53 11.46
C SER A 85 -0.86 -6.22 10.80
N ALA A 86 -1.08 -6.07 9.49
CA ALA A 86 -0.82 -4.82 8.78
C ALA A 86 -1.77 -3.72 9.29
N GLY A 87 -3.09 -3.99 9.24
CA GLY A 87 -4.10 -3.06 9.72
C GLY A 87 -3.90 -2.65 11.18
N LEU A 88 -3.56 -3.61 12.05
CA LEU A 88 -3.32 -3.31 13.47
C LEU A 88 -2.18 -2.29 13.66
N VAL A 89 -1.02 -2.55 13.06
CA VAL A 89 0.16 -1.71 13.26
C VAL A 89 0.02 -0.36 12.55
N GLU A 90 -0.52 -0.36 11.35
CA GLU A 90 -0.69 0.87 10.57
C GLU A 90 -1.80 1.77 11.13
N GLU A 91 -2.97 1.24 11.48
CA GLU A 91 -4.08 2.08 11.94
C GLU A 91 -3.86 2.60 13.36
N ILE A 92 -3.19 1.83 14.23
CA ILE A 92 -2.72 2.35 15.53
C ILE A 92 -1.66 3.43 15.29
N GLY A 93 -0.67 3.19 14.43
CA GLY A 93 0.34 4.18 14.08
C GLY A 93 -0.29 5.47 13.54
N ARG A 94 -1.30 5.35 12.66
CA ARG A 94 -2.08 6.45 12.10
C ARG A 94 -2.83 7.24 13.18
N TYR A 95 -3.47 6.53 14.11
CA TYR A 95 -4.12 7.15 15.27
C TYR A 95 -3.15 7.95 16.12
N LEU A 96 -1.97 7.39 16.43
CA LEU A 96 -0.92 8.08 17.18
C LEU A 96 -0.37 9.29 16.39
N GLY A 97 -0.20 9.16 15.08
CA GLY A 97 0.20 10.24 14.17
C GLY A 97 -0.75 11.43 14.25
N PHE A 98 -2.05 11.21 14.11
CA PHE A 98 -3.05 12.29 14.23
C PHE A 98 -3.14 12.84 15.65
N ARG A 99 -3.14 11.98 16.66
CA ARG A 99 -3.34 12.39 18.04
C ARG A 99 -2.19 13.22 18.62
N PHE A 100 -0.95 12.87 18.30
CA PHE A 100 0.22 13.46 18.95
C PHE A 100 1.00 14.41 18.02
N PHE A 101 1.10 14.11 16.74
CA PHE A 101 1.89 14.91 15.82
C PHE A 101 1.07 15.95 15.05
N LEU A 102 -0.23 15.68 14.80
CA LEU A 102 -1.12 16.54 14.05
C LEU A 102 -2.28 17.11 14.88
N ASN A 103 -2.16 17.10 16.22
CA ASN A 103 -3.22 17.52 17.14
C ASN A 103 -3.77 18.93 16.88
N ASN A 104 -2.96 19.85 16.36
CA ASN A 104 -3.37 21.22 16.02
C ASN A 104 -3.78 21.40 14.54
N GLU A 105 -3.77 20.30 13.76
CA GLU A 105 -4.00 20.35 12.32
C GLU A 105 -5.05 19.30 11.88
N LEU A 106 -5.99 18.96 12.78
CA LEU A 106 -7.05 17.96 12.55
C LEU A 106 -8.11 18.53 11.62
N SER A 107 -7.89 18.44 10.32
CA SER A 107 -8.83 18.85 9.28
C SER A 107 -9.00 17.78 8.21
N TRP A 108 -10.15 17.77 7.53
CA TRP A 108 -10.41 16.84 6.42
C TRP A 108 -9.33 16.91 5.35
N LYS A 109 -8.86 18.12 4.99
CA LYS A 109 -7.79 18.31 4.01
C LYS A 109 -6.48 17.67 4.47
N ASN A 110 -6.12 17.80 5.73
CA ASN A 110 -4.92 17.20 6.29
C ASN A 110 -5.06 15.69 6.49
N GLY A 111 -6.27 15.17 6.66
CA GLY A 111 -6.54 13.74 6.58
C GLY A 111 -6.27 13.16 5.20
N ILE A 112 -6.65 13.86 4.13
CA ILE A 112 -6.29 13.51 2.75
C ILE A 112 -4.77 13.59 2.55
N ALA A 113 -4.15 14.69 3.00
CA ALA A 113 -2.70 14.88 2.88
C ALA A 113 -1.91 13.76 3.55
N TYR A 114 -2.33 13.36 4.75
CA TYR A 114 -1.77 12.21 5.45
C TYR A 114 -1.90 10.93 4.63
N GLY A 115 -3.11 10.65 4.10
CA GLY A 115 -3.37 9.45 3.31
C GLY A 115 -2.56 9.41 2.01
N ILE A 116 -2.35 10.56 1.35
CA ILE A 116 -1.46 10.68 0.19
C ILE A 116 -0.01 10.35 0.58
N GLY A 117 0.47 10.88 1.72
CA GLY A 117 1.82 10.59 2.21
C GLY A 117 1.99 9.11 2.55
N HIS A 118 1.06 8.52 3.30
CA HIS A 118 1.09 7.13 3.73
C HIS A 118 0.98 6.17 2.54
N GLY A 119 -0.10 6.24 1.77
CA GLY A 119 -0.31 5.35 0.61
C GLY A 119 0.68 5.58 -0.53
N GLY A 120 1.17 6.83 -0.68
CA GLY A 120 2.19 7.14 -1.67
C GLY A 120 3.53 6.49 -1.36
N ILE A 121 4.03 6.59 -0.11
CA ILE A 121 5.30 5.96 0.27
C ILE A 121 5.18 4.43 0.28
N GLU A 122 4.02 3.88 0.69
CA GLU A 122 3.70 2.46 0.58
C GLU A 122 3.85 1.98 -0.86
N ALA A 123 3.19 2.64 -1.81
CA ALA A 123 3.25 2.29 -3.22
C ALA A 123 4.68 2.35 -3.76
N ILE A 124 5.44 3.41 -3.43
CA ILE A 124 6.82 3.59 -3.88
C ILE A 124 7.74 2.49 -3.32
N LEU A 125 7.68 2.24 -2.01
CA LEU A 125 8.62 1.30 -1.36
C LEU A 125 8.30 -0.16 -1.65
N LEU A 126 7.02 -0.55 -1.67
CA LEU A 126 6.64 -1.94 -1.85
C LEU A 126 6.62 -2.36 -3.34
N VAL A 127 6.22 -1.46 -4.22
CA VAL A 127 6.01 -1.80 -5.64
C VAL A 127 6.93 -1.02 -6.57
N GLY A 128 7.09 0.29 -6.36
CA GLY A 128 7.92 1.14 -7.22
C GLY A 128 9.36 0.67 -7.32
N THR A 129 9.99 0.34 -6.19
CA THR A 129 11.36 -0.20 -6.16
C THR A 129 11.49 -1.52 -6.90
N SER A 130 10.48 -2.41 -6.76
CA SER A 130 10.43 -3.69 -7.47
C SER A 130 10.32 -3.50 -8.97
N TYR A 131 9.53 -2.54 -9.45
CA TYR A 131 9.45 -2.23 -10.89
C TYR A 131 10.74 -1.69 -11.45
N ILE A 132 11.44 -0.81 -10.73
CA ILE A 132 12.76 -0.32 -11.16
C ILE A 132 13.73 -1.51 -11.29
N ASN A 133 13.80 -2.38 -10.29
CA ASN A 133 14.65 -3.57 -10.33
C ASN A 133 14.27 -4.50 -11.50
N ASN A 134 12.98 -4.74 -11.72
CA ASN A 134 12.50 -5.58 -12.81
C ASN A 134 12.84 -4.99 -14.19
N ILE A 135 12.73 -3.68 -14.37
CA ILE A 135 13.10 -2.99 -15.63
C ILE A 135 14.61 -3.16 -15.88
N VAL A 136 15.44 -2.85 -14.89
CA VAL A 136 16.90 -2.98 -15.02
C VAL A 136 17.29 -4.43 -15.33
N THR A 137 16.75 -5.39 -14.57
CA THR A 137 17.00 -6.82 -14.77
C THR A 137 16.53 -7.30 -16.14
N SER A 138 15.39 -6.81 -16.62
CA SER A 138 14.87 -7.14 -17.95
C SER A 138 15.82 -6.68 -19.08
N PHE A 139 16.38 -5.48 -18.99
CA PHE A 139 17.39 -5.02 -19.92
C PHE A 139 18.66 -5.86 -19.83
N MET A 140 19.09 -6.23 -18.63
CA MET A 140 20.26 -7.08 -18.43
C MET A 140 20.07 -8.50 -18.99
N ILE A 141 18.86 -9.07 -18.88
CA ILE A 141 18.51 -10.37 -19.49
C ILE A 141 18.56 -10.24 -21.01
N ASN A 142 17.96 -9.18 -21.57
CA ASN A 142 17.84 -9.02 -23.01
C ASN A 142 19.17 -8.77 -23.73
N ASN A 143 20.16 -8.17 -23.05
CA ASN A 143 21.51 -7.93 -23.59
C ASN A 143 22.55 -8.99 -23.14
N GLY A 144 22.13 -10.02 -22.38
CA GLY A 144 23.01 -11.09 -21.89
C GLY A 144 23.92 -10.69 -20.70
N THR A 145 23.80 -9.48 -20.17
CA THR A 145 24.60 -9.04 -19.01
C THR A 145 24.18 -9.76 -17.73
N PHE A 146 22.90 -10.10 -17.59
CA PHE A 146 22.40 -10.86 -16.45
C PHE A 146 23.15 -12.17 -16.25
N ASP A 147 23.29 -12.95 -17.30
CA ASP A 147 23.97 -14.26 -17.23
C ASP A 147 25.47 -14.15 -16.96
N ARG A 148 26.10 -13.03 -17.33
CA ARG A 148 27.54 -12.80 -17.15
C ARG A 148 27.88 -12.16 -15.80
N VAL A 149 27.02 -11.33 -15.26
CA VAL A 149 27.37 -10.48 -14.09
C VAL A 149 26.55 -10.84 -12.87
N ILE A 150 25.23 -11.07 -13.00
CA ILE A 150 24.35 -11.26 -11.86
C ILE A 150 24.19 -12.74 -11.52
N ALA A 151 23.90 -13.59 -12.51
CA ALA A 151 23.66 -15.01 -12.27
C ALA A 151 24.81 -15.74 -11.56
N PRO A 152 26.11 -15.47 -11.85
CA PRO A 152 27.22 -16.11 -11.13
C PRO A 152 27.32 -15.73 -9.64
N GLN A 153 26.63 -14.66 -9.19
CA GLN A 153 26.63 -14.20 -7.80
C GLN A 153 25.45 -14.76 -7.00
N LEU A 154 24.54 -15.44 -7.66
CA LEU A 154 23.32 -16.00 -7.08
C LEU A 154 23.41 -17.53 -7.08
N ASP A 155 22.56 -18.16 -6.25
CA ASP A 155 22.25 -19.55 -6.43
C ASP A 155 21.61 -19.78 -7.82
N GLY A 156 22.01 -20.87 -8.50
CA GLY A 156 21.56 -21.15 -9.87
C GLY A 156 20.03 -21.26 -10.00
N GLU A 157 19.35 -21.82 -8.98
CA GLU A 157 17.89 -21.92 -8.96
C GLU A 157 17.25 -20.54 -8.81
N ILE A 158 17.82 -19.67 -7.98
CA ILE A 158 17.36 -18.28 -7.78
C ILE A 158 17.55 -17.49 -9.08
N ALA A 159 18.70 -17.59 -9.73
CA ALA A 159 18.95 -16.91 -11.00
C ALA A 159 17.97 -17.33 -12.09
N ALA A 160 17.73 -18.66 -12.21
CA ALA A 160 16.74 -19.22 -13.13
C ALA A 160 15.32 -18.73 -12.83
N LEU A 161 14.90 -18.70 -11.55
CA LEU A 161 13.60 -18.24 -11.11
C LEU A 161 13.36 -16.78 -11.50
N ILE A 162 14.31 -15.88 -11.22
CA ILE A 162 14.22 -14.46 -11.59
C ILE A 162 14.02 -14.29 -13.09
N LYS A 163 14.81 -15.03 -13.89
CA LYS A 163 14.73 -14.97 -15.34
C LYS A 163 13.39 -15.48 -15.87
N THR A 164 12.93 -16.62 -15.37
CA THR A 164 11.64 -17.23 -15.71
C THR A 164 10.48 -16.29 -15.36
N GLN A 165 10.46 -15.73 -14.15
CA GLN A 165 9.42 -14.80 -13.73
C GLN A 165 9.33 -13.57 -14.65
N LEU A 166 10.45 -13.01 -15.09
CA LEU A 166 10.41 -11.82 -15.95
C LEU A 166 10.06 -12.15 -17.41
N VAL A 167 10.45 -13.34 -17.90
CA VAL A 167 10.23 -13.76 -19.30
C VAL A 167 8.84 -14.34 -19.51
N GLU A 168 8.33 -15.12 -18.55
CA GLU A 168 7.10 -15.90 -18.73
C GLU A 168 5.86 -15.19 -18.14
N THR A 169 6.05 -14.21 -17.24
CA THR A 169 4.93 -13.45 -16.70
C THR A 169 4.21 -12.68 -17.79
N SER A 170 2.89 -12.83 -17.87
CA SER A 170 2.05 -12.06 -18.79
C SER A 170 2.29 -10.55 -18.60
N PRO A 171 2.49 -9.79 -19.70
CA PRO A 171 2.67 -8.34 -19.63
C PRO A 171 1.58 -7.62 -18.84
N PHE A 172 0.33 -8.08 -18.96
CA PHE A 172 -0.81 -7.48 -18.27
C PHE A 172 -0.76 -7.62 -16.73
N LEU A 173 0.01 -8.56 -16.18
CA LEU A 173 0.20 -8.64 -14.74
C LEU A 173 1.07 -7.51 -14.21
N PHE A 174 2.04 -7.04 -15.00
CA PHE A 174 2.80 -5.84 -14.64
C PHE A 174 1.93 -4.58 -14.68
N LEU A 175 0.97 -4.50 -15.59
CA LEU A 175 0.00 -3.40 -15.62
C LEU A 175 -0.94 -3.46 -14.41
N ALA A 176 -1.48 -4.64 -14.09
CA ALA A 176 -2.39 -4.86 -12.97
C ALA A 176 -1.78 -4.38 -11.65
N GLY A 177 -0.54 -4.78 -11.32
CA GLY A 177 0.12 -4.34 -10.10
C GLY A 177 0.35 -2.82 -10.01
N GLY A 178 0.51 -2.12 -11.14
CA GLY A 178 0.54 -0.65 -11.15
C GLY A 178 -0.84 -0.02 -10.87
N LEU A 179 -1.90 -0.57 -11.47
CA LEU A 179 -3.27 -0.11 -11.25
C LEU A 179 -3.74 -0.39 -9.82
N GLU A 180 -3.39 -1.54 -9.27
CA GLU A 180 -3.67 -1.87 -7.86
C GLU A 180 -3.13 -0.79 -6.91
N ARG A 181 -1.94 -0.25 -7.14
CA ARG A 181 -1.38 0.83 -6.30
C ARG A 181 -2.16 2.13 -6.40
N PHE A 182 -2.74 2.44 -7.56
CA PHE A 182 -3.68 3.56 -7.68
C PHE A 182 -4.90 3.36 -6.77
N PHE A 183 -5.50 2.16 -6.78
CA PHE A 183 -6.63 1.82 -5.92
C PHE A 183 -6.24 1.83 -4.43
N ALA A 184 -5.06 1.30 -4.10
CA ALA A 184 -4.54 1.30 -2.75
C ALA A 184 -4.40 2.71 -2.17
N ILE A 185 -3.88 3.68 -2.92
CA ILE A 185 -3.75 5.07 -2.47
C ILE A 185 -5.13 5.66 -2.11
N ILE A 186 -6.16 5.41 -2.92
CA ILE A 186 -7.53 5.85 -2.63
C ILE A 186 -8.03 5.24 -1.31
N ILE A 187 -7.82 3.95 -1.11
CA ILE A 187 -8.21 3.25 0.12
C ILE A 187 -7.44 3.81 1.32
N GLN A 188 -6.13 4.03 1.21
CA GLN A 188 -5.31 4.59 2.29
C GLN A 188 -5.75 6.01 2.68
N ILE A 189 -6.22 6.82 1.73
CA ILE A 189 -6.83 8.12 2.03
C ILE A 189 -8.13 7.95 2.82
N ALA A 190 -8.99 7.01 2.44
CA ALA A 190 -10.24 6.76 3.15
C ALA A 190 -10.00 6.26 4.59
N LEU A 191 -9.07 5.30 4.78
CA LEU A 191 -8.68 4.83 6.11
C LEU A 191 -8.13 5.98 6.97
N SER A 192 -7.33 6.88 6.38
CA SER A 192 -6.82 8.07 7.08
C SER A 192 -7.94 8.98 7.57
N LEU A 193 -8.99 9.16 6.78
CA LEU A 193 -10.15 9.97 7.18
C LEU A 193 -10.99 9.28 8.28
N ILE A 194 -11.10 7.95 8.27
CA ILE A 194 -11.79 7.19 9.32
C ILE A 194 -11.04 7.34 10.66
N VAL A 195 -9.71 7.17 10.65
CA VAL A 195 -8.90 7.32 11.86
C VAL A 195 -8.81 8.77 12.34
N LEU A 196 -8.71 9.74 11.41
CA LEU A 196 -8.83 11.15 11.77
C LEU A 196 -10.17 11.42 12.48
N TYR A 197 -11.27 10.87 11.97
CA TYR A 197 -12.59 10.99 12.60
C TYR A 197 -12.64 10.37 13.99
N ALA A 198 -11.92 9.23 14.20
CA ALA A 198 -11.76 8.62 15.52
C ALA A 198 -11.11 9.58 16.53
N VAL A 199 -10.08 10.31 16.10
CA VAL A 199 -9.37 11.29 16.95
C VAL A 199 -10.26 12.50 17.25
N VAL A 200 -10.90 13.06 16.22
CA VAL A 200 -11.80 14.23 16.36
C VAL A 200 -12.99 13.91 17.27
N LYS A 201 -13.61 12.73 17.12
CA LYS A 201 -14.74 12.29 17.95
C LYS A 201 -14.32 11.70 19.30
N ARG A 202 -13.02 11.49 19.55
CA ARG A 202 -12.50 10.79 20.73
C ARG A 202 -13.12 9.39 20.91
N LYS A 203 -13.43 8.70 19.79
CA LYS A 203 -14.05 7.36 19.77
C LYS A 203 -13.12 6.36 19.11
N PHE A 204 -12.37 5.60 19.90
CA PHE A 204 -11.43 4.59 19.43
C PHE A 204 -12.08 3.49 18.57
N LEU A 205 -13.40 3.30 18.69
CA LEU A 205 -14.15 2.33 17.88
C LEU A 205 -13.93 2.50 16.37
N PHE A 206 -13.76 3.73 15.89
CA PHE A 206 -13.48 3.98 14.47
C PHE A 206 -12.08 3.50 14.05
N VAL A 207 -11.11 3.43 14.97
CA VAL A 207 -9.81 2.79 14.71
C VAL A 207 -9.99 1.28 14.52
N ILE A 208 -10.84 0.65 15.33
CA ILE A 208 -11.17 -0.78 15.17
C ILE A 208 -11.82 -1.03 13.80
N TYR A 209 -12.75 -0.16 13.37
CA TYR A 209 -13.34 -0.27 12.03
C TYR A 209 -12.28 -0.10 10.93
N ALA A 210 -11.33 0.83 11.08
CA ALA A 210 -10.24 0.99 10.12
C ALA A 210 -9.37 -0.28 10.05
N ILE A 211 -9.02 -0.91 11.18
CA ILE A 211 -8.27 -2.18 11.24
C ILE A 211 -9.03 -3.29 10.50
N LEU A 212 -10.32 -3.44 10.75
CA LEU A 212 -11.14 -4.45 10.08
C LEU A 212 -11.27 -4.20 8.57
N LEU A 213 -11.49 -2.95 8.16
CA LEU A 213 -11.53 -2.57 6.76
C LEU A 213 -10.18 -2.80 6.07
N HIS A 214 -9.07 -2.45 6.72
CA HIS A 214 -7.73 -2.73 6.22
C HIS A 214 -7.49 -4.24 6.04
N THR A 215 -7.95 -5.04 7.01
CA THR A 215 -7.90 -6.51 6.92
C THR A 215 -8.68 -7.02 5.72
N LEU A 216 -9.87 -6.48 5.46
CA LEU A 216 -10.69 -6.82 4.31
C LEU A 216 -10.06 -6.38 2.98
N VAL A 217 -9.27 -5.32 2.96
CA VAL A 217 -8.55 -4.91 1.74
C VAL A 217 -7.42 -5.89 1.41
N ASN A 218 -6.63 -6.29 2.39
CA ASN A 218 -5.40 -7.04 2.16
C ASN A 218 -5.58 -8.57 2.16
N GLY A 219 -6.47 -9.10 3.01
CA GLY A 219 -6.61 -10.55 3.20
C GLY A 219 -7.28 -11.28 2.04
N PRO A 220 -8.51 -10.92 1.63
CA PRO A 220 -9.27 -11.65 0.62
C PRO A 220 -8.60 -11.75 -0.75
N PRO A 221 -7.91 -10.72 -1.29
CA PRO A 221 -7.20 -10.86 -2.57
C PRO A 221 -6.17 -12.00 -2.54
N VAL A 222 -5.43 -12.13 -1.44
CA VAL A 222 -4.44 -13.21 -1.26
C VAL A 222 -5.13 -14.58 -1.25
N ILE A 223 -6.27 -14.71 -0.57
CA ILE A 223 -7.05 -15.96 -0.55
C ILE A 223 -7.51 -16.31 -1.97
N LEU A 224 -8.08 -15.35 -2.71
CA LEU A 224 -8.54 -15.56 -4.08
C LEU A 224 -7.43 -16.10 -4.97
N LEU A 225 -6.25 -15.47 -4.93
CA LEU A 225 -5.10 -15.92 -5.72
C LEU A 225 -4.60 -17.30 -5.31
N GLN A 226 -4.52 -17.60 -4.01
CA GLN A 226 -4.09 -18.90 -3.52
C GLN A 226 -5.09 -20.02 -3.81
N GLN A 227 -6.36 -19.72 -3.97
CA GLN A 227 -7.41 -20.64 -4.42
C GLN A 227 -7.43 -20.82 -5.95
N GLY A 228 -6.53 -20.18 -6.69
CA GLY A 228 -6.40 -20.32 -8.14
C GLY A 228 -7.35 -19.42 -8.95
N PHE A 229 -8.01 -18.46 -8.33
CA PHE A 229 -8.75 -17.45 -9.08
C PHE A 229 -7.83 -16.59 -9.94
N ASN A 230 -8.34 -16.14 -11.08
CA ASN A 230 -7.60 -15.24 -11.95
C ASN A 230 -7.31 -13.91 -11.21
N VAL A 231 -6.11 -13.34 -11.43
CA VAL A 231 -5.68 -12.07 -10.85
C VAL A 231 -6.71 -10.96 -11.05
N TRP A 232 -7.41 -10.93 -12.19
CA TRP A 232 -8.43 -9.92 -12.48
C TRP A 232 -9.63 -9.98 -11.54
N VAL A 233 -9.90 -11.13 -10.90
CA VAL A 233 -10.93 -11.25 -9.86
C VAL A 233 -10.48 -10.53 -8.60
N ALA A 234 -9.22 -10.66 -8.21
CA ALA A 234 -8.64 -9.93 -7.08
C ALA A 234 -8.58 -8.42 -7.37
N GLU A 235 -8.18 -8.03 -8.59
CA GLU A 235 -8.16 -6.63 -9.02
C GLU A 235 -9.56 -6.00 -9.03
N LEU A 236 -10.57 -6.72 -9.51
CA LEU A 236 -11.97 -6.27 -9.47
C LEU A 236 -12.45 -6.06 -8.03
N TYR A 237 -12.08 -6.96 -7.13
CA TYR A 237 -12.39 -6.82 -5.71
C TYR A 237 -11.79 -5.54 -5.13
N VAL A 238 -10.48 -5.29 -5.35
CA VAL A 238 -9.80 -4.09 -4.86
C VAL A 238 -10.37 -2.82 -5.52
N PHE A 239 -10.69 -2.87 -6.81
CA PHE A 239 -11.35 -1.77 -7.52
C PHE A 239 -12.70 -1.41 -6.90
N ILE A 240 -13.54 -2.40 -6.57
CA ILE A 240 -14.84 -2.16 -5.92
C ILE A 240 -14.63 -1.47 -4.56
N LEU A 241 -13.68 -1.94 -3.76
CA LEU A 241 -13.37 -1.31 -2.48
C LEU A 241 -12.85 0.12 -2.65
N ALA A 242 -12.00 0.36 -3.65
CA ALA A 242 -11.51 1.70 -3.97
C ALA A 242 -12.63 2.64 -4.44
N ALA A 243 -13.60 2.14 -5.22
CA ALA A 243 -14.77 2.92 -5.63
C ALA A 243 -15.64 3.32 -4.42
N VAL A 244 -15.88 2.39 -3.49
CA VAL A 244 -16.57 2.68 -2.22
C VAL A 244 -15.77 3.68 -1.37
N ALA A 245 -14.46 3.50 -1.26
CA ALA A 245 -13.56 4.42 -0.56
C ALA A 245 -13.61 5.82 -1.17
N LEU A 246 -13.59 5.95 -2.49
CA LEU A 246 -13.70 7.23 -3.18
C LEU A 246 -15.03 7.92 -2.90
N LEU A 247 -16.15 7.19 -2.95
CA LEU A 247 -17.48 7.72 -2.59
C LEU A 247 -17.51 8.21 -1.14
N PHE A 248 -16.87 7.46 -0.22
CA PHE A 248 -16.73 7.88 1.16
C PHE A 248 -15.90 9.17 1.27
N ILE A 249 -14.74 9.26 0.62
CA ILE A 249 -13.88 10.45 0.62
C ILE A 249 -14.68 11.68 0.19
N LEU A 250 -15.40 11.60 -0.94
CA LEU A 250 -16.19 12.70 -1.49
C LEU A 250 -17.31 13.18 -0.55
N ARG A 251 -17.94 12.26 0.18
CA ARG A 251 -19.05 12.56 1.10
C ARG A 251 -18.58 12.93 2.51
N SER A 252 -17.41 12.47 2.93
CA SER A 252 -16.92 12.61 4.31
C SER A 252 -16.64 14.05 4.73
N ARG A 253 -16.41 14.96 3.78
CA ARG A 253 -16.15 16.39 4.10
C ARG A 253 -17.23 16.98 5.00
N LYS A 254 -18.49 16.60 4.81
CA LYS A 254 -19.63 17.08 5.60
C LYS A 254 -19.53 16.68 7.08
N LEU A 255 -18.93 15.50 7.37
CA LEU A 255 -18.76 15.01 8.74
C LEU A 255 -17.85 15.91 9.58
N PHE A 256 -16.85 16.53 8.95
CA PHE A 256 -15.87 17.40 9.60
C PHE A 256 -16.34 18.86 9.72
N VAL A 257 -17.19 19.33 8.79
CA VAL A 257 -17.77 20.68 8.84
C VAL A 257 -18.79 20.81 9.97
N LEU A 258 -19.65 19.82 10.15
CA LEU A 258 -20.65 19.79 11.23
C LEU A 258 -19.98 19.81 12.61
N GLU A 259 -18.86 19.15 12.76
CA GLU A 259 -18.11 19.10 14.02
C GLU A 259 -17.47 20.42 14.40
N TYR A 260 -16.92 21.14 13.42
CA TYR A 260 -16.36 22.47 13.66
C TYR A 260 -17.43 23.46 14.16
N GLN A 261 -18.65 23.35 13.66
CA GLN A 261 -19.77 24.19 14.09
C GLN A 261 -20.26 23.85 15.51
N LEU A 262 -20.29 22.55 15.86
CA LEU A 262 -20.73 22.09 17.19
C LEU A 262 -19.74 22.41 18.31
N ASN A 263 -18.45 22.50 18.01
CA ASN A 263 -17.42 22.79 19.01
C ASN A 263 -17.16 24.30 19.21
N ASN A 264 -17.75 25.16 18.35
CA ASN A 264 -17.60 26.60 18.43
C ASN A 264 -18.92 27.35 18.80
N ASN A 265 -20.02 26.62 19.06
CA ASN A 265 -21.26 27.08 19.65
C ASN A 265 -21.37 26.50 21.09
#